data_8f34caf890541afe60022da6132a0df8
#
_entry.id   8f34caf890541afe60022da6132a0df8
#
_cell.length_a   1.000
_cell.length_b   1.000
_cell.length_c   1.000
_cell.angle_alpha   90.00
_cell.angle_beta   90.00
_cell.angle_gamma   90.00
#
_symmetry.space_group_name_H-M   'P 1'
#
loop_
_entity.id
_entity.type
_entity.pdbx_description
1 polymer ?
#
loop_
_entity_poly.entity_id
_entity_poly.type
_entity_poly.pdbx_seq_one_letter_code
_entity_poly.pdbx_strand_id
1 'polypeptide(L)'
;FKVKPNMVSTEDNLGNKINKRMVGIKLGAFNNEVNHVKLGPAKSLFYAVNEVYFVSISSLKYLVSLIKGKGDTSQLGGPIRIAKITGQVAEFGILPFLSIMAYISVSLGLINLFPIPLLDGGHLMFYAFEKVLGKPLSQRTQEGFFRIGMFLLLSLMFFTTFNDLKD
;
A
#
# COMPACT_ATOMS: atom_id res chain seq x y z
N PHE A 1 26.21 10.51 16.39
CA PHE A 1 26.16 9.28 17.19
C PHE A 1 26.81 8.15 16.39
N LYS A 2 27.91 7.54 16.91
CA LYS A 2 28.52 6.34 16.32
C LYS A 2 27.84 5.13 16.97
N VAL A 3 26.97 4.45 16.22
CA VAL A 3 26.33 3.21 16.68
C VAL A 3 27.27 2.06 16.32
N LYS A 4 27.71 1.30 17.33
CA LYS A 4 28.51 0.07 17.10
C LYS A 4 27.54 -1.12 16.91
N PRO A 5 27.62 -1.87 15.82
CA PRO A 5 26.81 -3.06 15.63
C PRO A 5 27.24 -4.17 16.61
N ASN A 6 26.29 -4.74 17.35
CA ASN A 6 26.54 -5.90 18.20
C ASN A 6 26.35 -7.20 17.40
N MET A 7 27.17 -8.18 17.70
CA MET A 7 27.00 -9.56 17.19
C MET A 7 25.89 -10.23 17.98
N VAL A 8 24.81 -10.61 17.30
CA VAL A 8 23.71 -11.39 17.91
C VAL A 8 23.66 -12.73 17.22
N SER A 9 23.73 -13.83 18.00
CA SER A 9 23.50 -15.16 17.50
C SER A 9 22.00 -15.42 17.40
N THR A 10 21.50 -15.62 16.20
CA THR A 10 20.11 -16.00 15.91
C THR A 10 20.11 -17.41 15.34
N GLU A 11 19.09 -18.19 15.63
CA GLU A 11 18.88 -19.49 14.99
C GLU A 11 18.17 -19.29 13.65
N ASP A 12 18.68 -19.97 12.62
CA ASP A 12 18.05 -20.06 11.31
C ASP A 12 16.86 -21.04 11.36
N ASN A 13 15.94 -20.98 10.39
CA ASN A 13 14.79 -21.87 10.27
C ASN A 13 15.17 -23.38 10.22
N LEU A 14 16.44 -23.68 10.11
CA LEU A 14 17.05 -25.02 10.14
C LEU A 14 17.75 -25.35 11.46
N GLY A 15 17.65 -24.50 12.49
CA GLY A 15 18.27 -24.71 13.80
C GLY A 15 19.78 -24.39 13.85
N ASN A 16 20.37 -23.81 12.82
CA ASN A 16 21.78 -23.45 12.81
C ASN A 16 22.00 -22.07 13.43
N LYS A 17 22.99 -21.95 14.34
CA LYS A 17 23.35 -20.66 14.93
C LYS A 17 24.13 -19.80 13.93
N ILE A 18 23.50 -18.71 13.49
CA ILE A 18 24.11 -17.73 12.60
C ILE A 18 24.43 -16.45 13.38
N ASN A 19 25.67 -15.99 13.32
CA ASN A 19 26.07 -14.73 13.91
C ASN A 19 25.85 -13.59 12.90
N LYS A 20 24.78 -12.81 13.08
CA LYS A 20 24.50 -11.61 12.27
C LYS A 20 24.90 -10.35 13.04
N ARG A 21 25.54 -9.41 12.34
CA ARG A 21 25.73 -8.05 12.86
C ARG A 21 24.40 -7.32 12.78
N MET A 22 23.76 -7.09 13.92
CA MET A 22 22.54 -6.28 13.98
C MET A 22 22.83 -4.96 14.66
N VAL A 23 22.39 -3.88 14.02
CA VAL A 23 22.19 -2.62 14.69
C VAL A 23 20.80 -2.73 15.31
N GLY A 24 20.77 -3.17 16.58
CA GLY A 24 19.52 -3.36 17.31
C GLY A 24 18.92 -2.03 17.70
N ILE A 25 18.19 -1.39 16.82
CA ILE A 25 17.15 -0.44 17.21
C ILE A 25 15.95 -1.31 17.55
N LYS A 26 15.74 -1.64 18.82
CA LYS A 26 14.44 -2.11 19.27
C LYS A 26 13.48 -0.93 19.13
N LEU A 27 12.69 -0.89 18.07
CA LEU A 27 11.44 -0.13 18.05
C LEU A 27 10.46 -0.88 18.95
N GLY A 28 10.73 -0.86 20.26
CA GLY A 28 9.76 -1.24 21.25
C GLY A 28 9.03 0.03 21.63
N ALA A 29 7.72 0.00 21.69
CA ALA A 29 6.99 0.98 22.48
C ALA A 29 7.55 0.91 23.91
N PHE A 30 8.42 1.86 24.25
CA PHE A 30 8.85 2.04 25.61
C PHE A 30 7.59 2.34 26.43
N ASN A 31 7.23 1.42 27.30
CA ASN A 31 6.21 1.58 28.33
C ASN A 31 4.83 2.05 27.91
N ASN A 32 4.20 1.50 26.88
CA ASN A 32 2.77 1.78 26.59
C ASN A 32 2.36 3.28 26.66
N GLU A 33 3.32 4.20 26.66
CA GLU A 33 3.07 5.63 26.66
C GLU A 33 2.75 6.09 25.24
N VAL A 34 1.52 5.82 24.83
CA VAL A 34 0.95 6.51 23.68
C VAL A 34 0.72 7.94 24.12
N ASN A 35 1.58 8.85 23.68
CA ASN A 35 1.41 10.27 23.93
C ASN A 35 0.19 10.78 23.13
N HIS A 36 -0.95 10.87 23.82
CA HIS A 36 -2.15 11.46 23.26
C HIS A 36 -1.99 12.99 23.18
N VAL A 37 -1.57 13.48 22.01
CA VAL A 37 -1.53 14.92 21.75
C VAL A 37 -2.95 15.38 21.38
N LYS A 38 -3.59 16.13 22.28
CA LYS A 38 -4.89 16.75 21.99
C LYS A 38 -4.67 17.94 21.05
N LEU A 39 -5.02 17.74 19.78
CA LEU A 39 -4.99 18.80 18.77
C LEU A 39 -6.37 19.45 18.67
N GLY A 40 -6.38 20.78 18.47
CA GLY A 40 -7.62 21.48 18.12
C GLY A 40 -8.08 21.09 16.71
N PRO A 41 -9.40 21.24 16.39
CA PRO A 41 -9.99 20.72 15.14
C PRO A 41 -9.29 21.21 13.87
N ALA A 42 -8.89 22.49 13.81
CA ALA A 42 -8.19 23.05 12.67
C ALA A 42 -6.80 22.41 12.44
N LYS A 43 -6.04 22.18 13.51
CA LYS A 43 -4.74 21.50 13.43
C LYS A 43 -4.91 20.04 13.04
N SER A 44 -5.92 19.34 13.57
CA SER A 44 -6.21 17.95 13.22
C SER A 44 -6.53 17.81 11.74
N LEU A 45 -7.33 18.73 11.17
CA LEU A 45 -7.63 18.73 9.74
C LEU A 45 -6.37 18.94 8.91
N PHE A 46 -5.52 19.90 9.29
CA PHE A 46 -4.25 20.12 8.59
C PHE A 46 -3.34 18.89 8.60
N TYR A 47 -3.21 18.22 9.75
CA TYR A 47 -2.44 16.98 9.85
C TYR A 47 -3.05 15.87 9.00
N ALA A 48 -4.37 15.70 9.01
CA ALA A 48 -5.06 14.70 8.20
C ALA A 48 -4.82 14.91 6.70
N VAL A 49 -4.95 16.14 6.20
CA VAL A 49 -4.67 16.45 4.79
C VAL A 49 -3.21 16.19 4.43
N ASN A 50 -2.28 16.57 5.30
CA ASN A 50 -0.86 16.32 5.07
C ASN A 50 -0.54 14.81 5.08
N GLU A 51 -1.20 14.03 5.93
CA GLU A 51 -1.05 12.58 5.98
C GLU A 51 -1.57 11.92 4.69
N VAL A 52 -2.74 12.32 4.21
CA VAL A 52 -3.28 11.85 2.92
C VAL A 52 -2.31 12.17 1.78
N TYR A 53 -1.76 13.38 1.75
CA TYR A 53 -0.76 13.78 0.76
C TYR A 53 0.50 12.91 0.84
N PHE A 54 1.03 12.71 2.06
CA PHE A 54 2.22 11.88 2.29
C PHE A 54 2.00 10.43 1.84
N VAL A 55 0.88 9.82 2.23
CA VAL A 55 0.52 8.45 1.84
C VAL A 55 0.40 8.35 0.32
N SER A 56 -0.29 9.30 -0.32
CA SER A 56 -0.47 9.31 -1.78
C SER A 56 0.86 9.39 -2.53
N ILE A 57 1.73 10.32 -2.15
CA ILE A 57 3.06 10.47 -2.78
C ILE A 57 3.95 9.25 -2.54
N SER A 58 3.91 8.69 -1.33
CA SER A 58 4.70 7.50 -0.99
C SER A 58 4.25 6.29 -1.78
N SER A 59 2.93 6.08 -1.93
CA SER A 59 2.35 5.01 -2.74
C SER A 59 2.73 5.15 -4.21
N LEU A 60 2.65 6.37 -4.77
CA LEU A 60 3.08 6.64 -6.14
C LEU A 60 4.57 6.35 -6.36
N LYS A 61 5.42 6.80 -5.44
CA LYS A 61 6.87 6.52 -5.50
C LYS A 61 7.16 5.03 -5.44
N TYR A 62 6.44 4.30 -4.59
CA TYR A 62 6.57 2.85 -4.49
C TYR A 62 6.16 2.16 -5.80
N LEU A 63 5.03 2.53 -6.39
CA LEU A 63 4.59 2.00 -7.68
C LEU A 63 5.59 2.28 -8.81
N VAL A 64 6.12 3.50 -8.87
CA VAL A 64 7.18 3.85 -9.83
C VAL A 64 8.45 3.00 -9.61
N SER A 65 8.80 2.71 -8.36
CA SER A 65 9.94 1.86 -8.03
C SER A 65 9.73 0.41 -8.48
N LEU A 66 8.51 -0.11 -8.35
CA LEU A 66 8.13 -1.44 -8.85
C LEU A 66 8.24 -1.52 -10.38
N ILE A 67 7.72 -0.52 -11.10
CA ILE A 67 7.80 -0.45 -12.57
C ILE A 67 9.27 -0.40 -13.04
N LYS A 68 10.14 0.28 -12.29
CA LYS A 68 11.58 0.36 -12.57
C LYS A 68 12.36 -0.91 -12.16
N GLY A 69 11.69 -1.93 -11.65
CA GLY A 69 12.32 -3.18 -11.17
C GLY A 69 13.18 -3.01 -9.91
N LYS A 70 13.02 -1.89 -9.19
CA LYS A 70 13.77 -1.60 -7.95
C LYS A 70 12.93 -1.81 -6.69
N GLY A 71 11.63 -2.03 -6.84
CA GLY A 71 10.70 -2.28 -5.74
C GLY A 71 10.72 -3.74 -5.31
N ASP A 72 10.56 -3.96 -4.01
CA ASP A 72 10.44 -5.30 -3.44
C ASP A 72 8.99 -5.80 -3.62
N THR A 73 8.81 -6.77 -4.51
CA THR A 73 7.49 -7.34 -4.81
C THR A 73 6.90 -8.15 -3.66
N SER A 74 7.71 -8.57 -2.68
CA SER A 74 7.23 -9.28 -1.48
C SER A 74 6.35 -8.39 -0.59
N GLN A 75 6.48 -7.07 -0.73
CA GLN A 75 5.66 -6.10 0.00
C GLN A 75 4.27 -5.88 -0.63
N LEU A 76 4.02 -6.40 -1.84
CA LEU A 76 2.71 -6.39 -2.45
C LEU A 76 1.80 -7.37 -1.72
N GLY A 77 1.08 -6.87 -0.73
CA GLY A 77 0.07 -7.64 -0.02
C GLY A 77 -1.21 -7.75 -0.84
N GLY A 78 -1.78 -8.94 -0.88
CA GLY A 78 -3.09 -9.21 -1.45
C GLY A 78 -4.21 -9.12 -0.40
N PRO A 79 -5.43 -9.54 -0.76
CA PRO A 79 -6.59 -9.44 0.12
C PRO A 79 -6.43 -10.17 1.45
N ILE A 80 -5.73 -11.31 1.47
CA ILE A 80 -5.52 -12.12 2.67
C ILE A 80 -4.62 -11.38 3.65
N ARG A 81 -3.52 -10.80 3.16
CA ARG A 81 -2.59 -10.03 3.98
C ARG A 81 -3.24 -8.77 4.55
N ILE A 82 -4.06 -8.07 3.75
CA ILE A 82 -4.83 -6.89 4.19
C ILE A 82 -5.78 -7.30 5.33
N ALA A 83 -6.53 -8.39 5.18
CA ALA A 83 -7.43 -8.88 6.20
C ALA A 83 -6.69 -9.26 7.50
N LYS A 84 -5.55 -9.96 7.38
CA LYS A 84 -4.70 -10.36 8.51
C LYS A 84 -4.16 -9.14 9.27
N ILE A 85 -3.59 -8.17 8.56
CA ILE A 85 -3.06 -6.95 9.18
C ILE A 85 -4.18 -6.14 9.84
N THR A 86 -5.32 -5.99 9.17
CA THR A 86 -6.48 -5.26 9.72
C THR A 86 -7.01 -5.93 10.98
N GLY A 87 -7.08 -7.27 11.01
CA GLY A 87 -7.44 -8.03 12.19
C GLY A 87 -6.48 -7.82 13.35
N GLN A 88 -5.17 -7.91 13.09
CA GLN A 88 -4.13 -7.66 14.11
C GLN A 88 -4.20 -6.23 14.66
N VAL A 89 -4.40 -5.24 13.79
CA VAL A 89 -4.51 -3.84 14.23
C VAL A 89 -5.77 -3.60 15.05
N ALA A 90 -6.87 -4.31 14.77
CA ALA A 90 -8.10 -4.21 15.56
C ALA A 90 -7.92 -4.62 17.03
N GLU A 91 -6.98 -5.54 17.31
CA GLU A 91 -6.62 -5.95 18.69
C GLU A 91 -6.02 -4.81 19.51
N PHE A 92 -5.39 -3.82 18.88
CA PHE A 92 -4.82 -2.64 19.54
C PHE A 92 -5.87 -1.56 19.86
N GLY A 93 -7.13 -1.75 19.44
CA GLY A 93 -8.25 -0.88 19.76
C GLY A 93 -8.81 -0.13 18.57
N ILE A 94 -9.88 0.65 18.86
CA ILE A 94 -10.69 1.31 17.80
C ILE A 94 -9.91 2.40 17.03
N LEU A 95 -9.03 3.16 17.67
CA LEU A 95 -8.31 4.25 17.02
C LEU A 95 -7.28 3.74 15.99
N PRO A 96 -6.40 2.77 16.30
CA PRO A 96 -5.56 2.11 15.30
C PRO A 96 -6.36 1.48 14.16
N PHE A 97 -7.49 0.84 14.48
CA PHE A 97 -8.36 0.24 13.48
C PHE A 97 -8.95 1.28 12.51
N LEU A 98 -9.46 2.41 13.01
CA LEU A 98 -9.93 3.51 12.15
C LEU A 98 -8.80 4.12 11.31
N SER A 99 -7.59 4.18 11.86
CA SER A 99 -6.43 4.69 11.13
C SER A 99 -6.07 3.78 9.94
N ILE A 100 -6.01 2.46 10.14
CA ILE A 100 -5.71 1.54 9.03
C ILE A 100 -6.82 1.54 7.97
N MET A 101 -8.08 1.66 8.39
CA MET A 101 -9.20 1.81 7.45
C MET A 101 -9.07 3.08 6.61
N ALA A 102 -8.65 4.20 7.21
CA ALA A 102 -8.39 5.45 6.49
C ALA A 102 -7.25 5.27 5.47
N TYR A 103 -6.15 4.61 5.84
CA TYR A 103 -5.05 4.31 4.91
C TYR A 103 -5.49 3.43 3.73
N ILE A 104 -6.26 2.37 4.00
CA ILE A 104 -6.82 1.50 2.95
C ILE A 104 -7.72 2.32 2.02
N SER A 105 -8.57 3.19 2.58
CA SER A 105 -9.50 4.04 1.82
C SER A 105 -8.76 4.99 0.88
N VAL A 106 -7.72 5.67 1.37
CA VAL A 106 -6.87 6.56 0.56
C VAL A 106 -6.16 5.79 -0.54
N SER A 107 -5.60 4.62 -0.21
CA SER A 107 -4.90 3.76 -1.18
C SER A 107 -5.83 3.26 -2.27
N LEU A 108 -7.05 2.83 -1.91
CA LEU A 108 -8.06 2.37 -2.85
C LEU A 108 -8.52 3.50 -3.77
N GLY A 109 -8.76 4.70 -3.22
CA GLY A 109 -9.07 5.89 -4.01
C GLY A 109 -7.96 6.25 -4.99
N LEU A 110 -6.70 6.15 -4.54
CA LEU A 110 -5.54 6.41 -5.39
C LEU A 110 -5.44 5.41 -6.54
N ILE A 111 -5.61 4.11 -6.25
CA ILE A 111 -5.58 3.05 -7.27
C ILE A 111 -6.70 3.27 -8.29
N ASN A 112 -7.90 3.67 -7.86
CA ASN A 112 -9.01 3.94 -8.75
C ASN A 112 -8.77 5.09 -9.71
N LEU A 113 -7.88 6.03 -9.38
CA LEU A 113 -7.50 7.14 -10.28
C LEU A 113 -6.48 6.74 -11.34
N PHE A 114 -5.90 5.53 -11.27
CA PHE A 114 -4.97 5.06 -12.30
C PHE A 114 -5.67 4.87 -13.65
N PRO A 115 -4.96 5.14 -14.76
CA PRO A 115 -5.49 4.99 -16.12
C PRO A 115 -5.57 3.51 -16.54
N ILE A 116 -6.22 2.71 -15.70
CA ILE A 116 -6.45 1.28 -15.95
C ILE A 116 -7.92 1.12 -16.35
N PRO A 117 -8.21 0.51 -17.50
CA PRO A 117 -9.59 0.19 -17.86
C PRO A 117 -10.28 -0.60 -16.75
N LEU A 118 -11.55 -0.34 -16.50
CA LEU A 118 -12.38 -0.80 -15.38
C LEU A 118 -12.27 0.03 -14.08
N LEU A 119 -11.27 0.88 -13.92
CA LEU A 119 -11.19 1.83 -12.82
C LEU A 119 -11.67 3.21 -13.26
N ASP A 120 -12.00 4.07 -12.32
CA ASP A 120 -12.51 5.43 -12.61
C ASP A 120 -11.53 6.24 -13.46
N GLY A 121 -10.22 6.10 -13.21
CA GLY A 121 -9.17 6.73 -14.01
C GLY A 121 -9.15 6.26 -15.47
N GLY A 122 -9.54 5.02 -15.75
CA GLY A 122 -9.71 4.50 -17.10
C GLY A 122 -10.87 5.19 -17.84
N HIS A 123 -11.98 5.44 -17.15
CA HIS A 123 -13.09 6.22 -17.71
C HIS A 123 -12.70 7.67 -17.98
N LEU A 124 -11.98 8.31 -17.05
CA LEU A 124 -11.44 9.65 -17.25
C LEU A 124 -10.50 9.72 -18.47
N MET A 125 -9.69 8.68 -18.67
CA MET A 125 -8.84 8.57 -19.85
C MET A 125 -9.65 8.46 -21.13
N PHE A 126 -10.75 7.69 -21.15
CA PHE A 126 -11.64 7.62 -22.31
C PHE A 126 -12.26 8.98 -22.62
N TYR A 127 -12.78 9.70 -21.64
CA TYR A 127 -13.32 11.04 -21.83
C TYR A 127 -12.27 12.03 -22.36
N ALA A 128 -11.03 11.93 -21.89
CA ALA A 128 -9.93 12.73 -22.42
C ALA A 128 -9.65 12.41 -23.89
N PHE A 129 -9.62 11.16 -24.29
CA PHE A 129 -9.47 10.75 -25.69
C PHE A 129 -10.64 11.21 -26.55
N GLU A 130 -11.88 11.05 -26.11
CA GLU A 130 -13.07 11.51 -26.83
C GLU A 130 -13.05 13.01 -27.06
N LYS A 131 -12.62 13.77 -26.06
CA LYS A 131 -12.46 15.22 -26.17
C LYS A 131 -11.42 15.63 -27.22
N VAL A 132 -10.30 14.91 -27.30
CA VAL A 132 -9.24 15.17 -28.29
C VAL A 132 -9.65 14.74 -29.68
N LEU A 133 -10.34 13.59 -29.81
CA LEU A 133 -10.79 13.04 -31.09
C LEU A 133 -12.04 13.73 -31.64
N GLY A 134 -12.75 14.51 -30.82
CA GLY A 134 -14.02 15.17 -31.19
C GLY A 134 -15.19 14.24 -31.43
N LYS A 135 -15.05 12.94 -31.09
CA LYS A 135 -16.09 11.92 -31.26
C LYS A 135 -15.96 10.83 -30.19
N PRO A 136 -17.08 10.18 -29.80
CA PRO A 136 -17.05 9.11 -28.83
C PRO A 136 -16.27 7.90 -29.37
N LEU A 137 -15.59 7.19 -28.46
CA LEU A 137 -14.92 5.93 -28.77
C LEU A 137 -15.95 4.86 -29.14
N SER A 138 -15.61 4.04 -30.13
CA SER A 138 -16.51 2.95 -30.53
C SER A 138 -16.69 1.94 -29.40
N GLN A 139 -17.89 1.36 -29.29
CA GLN A 139 -18.18 0.35 -28.27
C GLN A 139 -17.18 -0.83 -28.32
N ARG A 140 -16.79 -1.27 -29.51
CA ARG A 140 -15.80 -2.33 -29.68
C ARG A 140 -14.43 -1.96 -29.08
N THR A 141 -14.03 -0.70 -29.23
CA THR A 141 -12.77 -0.20 -28.65
C THR A 141 -12.85 -0.20 -27.13
N GLN A 142 -13.94 0.33 -26.56
CA GLN A 142 -14.15 0.33 -25.12
C GLN A 142 -14.17 -1.09 -24.54
N GLU A 143 -14.90 -2.02 -25.16
CA GLU A 143 -14.95 -3.43 -24.76
C GLU A 143 -13.56 -4.10 -24.80
N GLY A 144 -12.77 -3.79 -25.83
CA GLY A 144 -11.38 -4.28 -25.93
C GLY A 144 -10.52 -3.84 -24.74
N PHE A 145 -10.58 -2.54 -24.40
CA PHE A 145 -9.88 -2.00 -23.26
C PHE A 145 -10.36 -2.61 -21.93
N PHE A 146 -11.67 -2.80 -21.76
CA PHE A 146 -12.23 -3.44 -20.56
C PHE A 146 -11.76 -4.89 -20.41
N ARG A 147 -11.69 -5.68 -21.50
CA ARG A 147 -11.16 -7.05 -21.46
C ARG A 147 -9.70 -7.07 -21.02
N ILE A 148 -8.88 -6.15 -21.55
CA ILE A 148 -7.47 -6.02 -21.15
C ILE A 148 -7.37 -5.64 -19.67
N GLY A 149 -8.13 -4.65 -19.24
CA GLY A 149 -8.16 -4.21 -17.83
C GLY A 149 -8.58 -5.34 -16.89
N MET A 150 -9.62 -6.10 -17.25
CA MET A 150 -10.08 -7.26 -16.48
C MET A 150 -9.00 -8.34 -16.37
N PHE A 151 -8.33 -8.65 -17.48
CA PHE A 151 -7.24 -9.62 -17.46
C PHE A 151 -6.10 -9.17 -16.55
N LEU A 152 -5.71 -7.90 -16.63
CA LEU A 152 -4.66 -7.33 -15.77
C LEU A 152 -5.04 -7.39 -14.28
N LEU A 153 -6.26 -6.97 -13.93
CA LEU A 153 -6.73 -6.99 -12.55
C LEU A 153 -6.81 -8.41 -11.98
N LEU A 154 -7.38 -9.34 -12.76
CA LEU A 154 -7.45 -10.75 -12.34
C LEU A 154 -6.07 -11.37 -12.20
N SER A 155 -5.14 -11.08 -13.12
CA SER A 155 -3.76 -11.57 -13.04
C SER A 155 -3.04 -11.02 -11.80
N LEU A 156 -3.21 -9.72 -11.52
CA LEU A 156 -2.64 -9.09 -10.32
C LEU A 156 -3.24 -9.68 -9.03
N MET A 157 -4.56 -9.84 -8.99
CA MET A 157 -5.25 -10.44 -7.84
C MET A 157 -4.75 -11.88 -7.60
N PHE A 158 -4.63 -12.68 -8.65
CA PHE A 158 -4.11 -14.04 -8.54
C PHE A 158 -2.66 -14.05 -8.05
N PHE A 159 -1.82 -13.18 -8.62
CA PHE A 159 -0.42 -13.04 -8.23
C PHE A 159 -0.27 -12.64 -6.74
N THR A 160 -0.99 -11.61 -6.30
CA THR A 160 -0.91 -11.14 -4.91
C THR A 160 -1.47 -12.17 -3.93
N THR A 161 -2.58 -12.84 -4.27
CA THR A 161 -3.14 -13.92 -3.44
C THR A 161 -2.18 -15.10 -3.33
N PHE A 162 -1.50 -15.47 -4.43
CA PHE A 162 -0.50 -16.52 -4.40
C PHE A 162 0.73 -16.14 -3.56
N ASN A 163 1.11 -14.86 -3.61
CA ASN A 163 2.18 -14.32 -2.76
C ASN A 163 1.78 -14.35 -1.27
N ASP A 164 0.55 -13.98 -0.95
CA ASP A 164 0.02 -14.01 0.43
C ASP A 164 -0.02 -15.43 1.03
N LEU A 165 -0.17 -16.46 0.19
CA LEU A 165 -0.20 -17.87 0.65
C LEU A 165 1.20 -18.44 0.91
N LYS A 166 2.26 -17.76 0.42
CA LYS A 166 3.65 -18.18 0.65
C LYS A 166 4.26 -17.62 1.94
N ASP A 167 3.68 -16.52 2.46
CA ASP A 167 4.07 -15.83 3.69
C ASP A 167 3.22 -16.33 4.89
#